data_0007d5d16c9d978d76ed769d7d4a3364
#
_entry.id   0007d5d16c9d978d76ed769d7d4a3364
#
_cell.length_a   1.000
_cell.length_b   1.000
_cell.length_c   1.000
_cell.angle_alpha   90.00
_cell.angle_beta   90.00
_cell.angle_gamma   90.00
#
_symmetry.space_group_name_H-M   'P 1'
#
loop_
_entity.id
_entity.type
_entity.pdbx_description
1 polymer ?
#
loop_
_entity_poly.entity_id
_entity_poly.type
_entity_poly.pdbx_seq_one_letter_code
_entity_poly.pdbx_strand_id
1 'polypeptide(L)'
;MSKQSIKYIAFFDTQDSAVKRNYVTSASNKEYIARAIASTGRDVEIVSMSQVQEEKFKFYVSEKKQVATGITLRLPFSWGGNSGFARKLKIFWHLINMFFFLLLNCTKDEKVVVYHSLGYFDIIRWAKKIRKFKLILEVEEVYSDVSQMSKYWRNLEFKMFDIADAFILSNDLLDTKINRRNKPSVVIYGTYREEPKRVEKFNDGKIHVIYAGTFDPNKGGAQTAIMAAEYLPENYHIHICGFGNLEDVEAVKKQVVEVKGKSISTITYDGLKKGNEFVEFLQQCHIGLSTQKPEGVYNDTSFPSKVLTYMANGLAVVSIKIPVLEKAAIADALSFYESPSGKSLAEAIMKCNYNQSSKELLNILDQKFKENIKSTI
;
A
#
# COMPACT_ATOMS: atom_id res chain seq x y z
N MET A 1 -20.31 -30.13 6.72
CA MET A 1 -20.53 -28.92 5.85
C MET A 1 -19.18 -28.46 5.40
N SER A 2 -18.91 -28.41 4.07
CA SER A 2 -17.68 -27.83 3.54
C SER A 2 -17.64 -26.36 3.92
N LYS A 3 -16.55 -25.92 4.56
CA LYS A 3 -16.33 -24.48 4.83
C LYS A 3 -16.45 -23.70 3.52
N GLN A 4 -17.29 -22.68 3.50
CA GLN A 4 -17.46 -21.84 2.32
C GLN A 4 -16.15 -21.06 2.07
N SER A 5 -15.49 -21.35 0.96
CA SER A 5 -14.23 -20.69 0.57
C SER A 5 -14.53 -19.34 -0.07
N ILE A 6 -13.87 -18.27 0.39
CA ILE A 6 -13.90 -16.93 -0.24
C ILE A 6 -12.85 -16.89 -1.36
N LYS A 7 -13.24 -16.53 -2.58
CA LYS A 7 -12.28 -16.22 -3.65
C LYS A 7 -11.82 -14.78 -3.49
N TYR A 8 -10.50 -14.58 -3.44
CA TYR A 8 -9.89 -13.27 -3.42
C TYR A 8 -9.03 -13.06 -4.66
N ILE A 9 -9.50 -12.28 -5.60
CA ILE A 9 -8.86 -12.03 -6.89
C ILE A 9 -8.00 -10.80 -6.79
N ALA A 10 -6.67 -10.96 -6.83
CA ALA A 10 -5.72 -9.88 -6.63
C ALA A 10 -4.39 -10.12 -7.37
N PHE A 11 -3.61 -9.06 -7.59
CA PHE A 11 -2.21 -9.19 -7.98
C PHE A 11 -1.39 -9.62 -6.77
N PHE A 12 -1.06 -10.90 -6.70
CA PHE A 12 -0.35 -11.46 -5.54
C PHE A 12 0.56 -12.61 -5.94
N ASP A 13 1.74 -12.66 -5.34
CA ASP A 13 2.60 -13.85 -5.25
C ASP A 13 3.32 -13.80 -3.90
N THR A 14 3.86 -14.92 -3.44
CA THR A 14 4.61 -15.00 -2.20
C THR A 14 6.01 -14.37 -2.38
N GLN A 15 6.56 -13.80 -1.31
CA GLN A 15 7.87 -13.12 -1.35
C GLN A 15 9.03 -14.07 -1.67
N ASP A 16 8.89 -15.35 -1.38
CA ASP A 16 9.86 -16.42 -1.65
C ASP A 16 9.75 -16.99 -3.06
N SER A 17 8.87 -16.44 -3.91
CA SER A 17 8.70 -16.90 -5.27
C SER A 17 9.98 -16.69 -6.10
N ALA A 18 10.53 -17.76 -6.64
CA ALA A 18 11.67 -17.71 -7.56
C ALA A 18 11.29 -17.13 -8.95
N VAL A 19 10.00 -16.99 -9.23
CA VAL A 19 9.49 -16.51 -10.52
C VAL A 19 9.08 -15.04 -10.40
N LYS A 20 9.72 -14.19 -11.18
CA LYS A 20 9.36 -12.78 -11.23
C LYS A 20 7.98 -12.59 -11.85
N ARG A 21 7.04 -12.02 -11.10
CA ARG A 21 5.69 -11.65 -11.56
C ARG A 21 5.42 -10.17 -11.32
N ASN A 22 4.48 -9.60 -12.10
CA ASN A 22 3.97 -8.30 -11.77
C ASN A 22 3.01 -8.43 -10.57
N TYR A 23 3.32 -7.74 -9.51
CA TYR A 23 2.44 -7.57 -8.38
C TYR A 23 2.48 -6.09 -7.94
N VAL A 24 1.42 -5.66 -7.31
CA VAL A 24 1.35 -4.31 -6.76
C VAL A 24 2.21 -4.28 -5.50
N THR A 25 2.82 -3.14 -5.23
CA THR A 25 3.67 -2.92 -4.03
C THR A 25 2.96 -3.21 -2.71
N SER A 26 1.64 -3.34 -2.72
CA SER A 26 0.78 -3.67 -1.58
C SER A 26 0.55 -5.17 -1.34
N ALA A 27 1.45 -6.05 -1.79
CA ALA A 27 1.31 -7.51 -1.58
C ALA A 27 1.10 -7.88 -0.10
N SER A 28 1.76 -7.20 0.83
CA SER A 28 1.56 -7.38 2.28
C SER A 28 0.12 -7.07 2.72
N ASN A 29 -0.52 -6.07 2.13
CA ASN A 29 -1.92 -5.74 2.42
C ASN A 29 -2.86 -6.85 1.95
N LYS A 30 -2.60 -7.45 0.78
CA LYS A 30 -3.41 -8.56 0.25
C LYS A 30 -3.36 -9.78 1.17
N GLU A 31 -2.15 -10.13 1.63
CA GLU A 31 -1.98 -11.22 2.59
C GLU A 31 -2.66 -10.90 3.92
N TYR A 32 -2.53 -9.68 4.42
CA TYR A 32 -3.15 -9.24 5.66
C TYR A 32 -4.69 -9.30 5.57
N ILE A 33 -5.30 -8.80 4.49
CA ILE A 33 -6.75 -8.91 4.24
C ILE A 33 -7.19 -10.37 4.18
N ALA A 34 -6.45 -11.23 3.45
CA ALA A 34 -6.75 -12.65 3.37
C ALA A 34 -6.71 -13.34 4.74
N ARG A 35 -5.73 -12.98 5.60
CA ARG A 35 -5.63 -13.48 6.99
C ARG A 35 -6.79 -13.00 7.86
N ALA A 36 -7.20 -11.73 7.71
CA ALA A 36 -8.36 -11.20 8.43
C ALA A 36 -9.65 -11.92 8.01
N ILE A 37 -9.84 -12.20 6.72
CA ILE A 37 -10.97 -13.00 6.23
C ILE A 37 -10.89 -14.44 6.80
N ALA A 38 -9.73 -15.08 6.76
CA ALA A 38 -9.55 -16.44 7.28
C ALA A 38 -9.83 -16.54 8.78
N SER A 39 -9.51 -15.48 9.54
CA SER A 39 -9.80 -15.44 10.99
C SER A 39 -11.30 -15.43 11.32
N THR A 40 -12.17 -15.15 10.34
CA THR A 40 -13.63 -15.28 10.48
C THR A 40 -14.13 -16.73 10.41
N GLY A 41 -13.23 -17.71 10.26
CA GLY A 41 -13.55 -19.14 10.14
C GLY A 41 -13.82 -19.61 8.71
N ARG A 42 -13.52 -18.82 7.70
CA ARG A 42 -13.68 -19.14 6.27
C ARG A 42 -12.33 -19.44 5.64
N ASP A 43 -12.27 -20.36 4.70
CA ASP A 43 -11.08 -20.55 3.89
C ASP A 43 -11.00 -19.48 2.79
N VAL A 44 -9.78 -19.06 2.44
CA VAL A 44 -9.54 -18.05 1.39
C VAL A 44 -8.71 -18.66 0.28
N GLU A 45 -9.19 -18.54 -0.94
CA GLU A 45 -8.41 -18.87 -2.15
C GLU A 45 -8.04 -17.57 -2.84
N ILE A 46 -6.76 -17.15 -2.70
CA ILE A 46 -6.23 -16.03 -3.48
C ILE A 46 -6.01 -16.51 -4.91
N VAL A 47 -6.69 -15.90 -5.86
CA VAL A 47 -6.54 -16.19 -7.29
C VAL A 47 -5.73 -15.06 -7.92
N SER A 48 -4.50 -15.35 -8.29
CA SER A 48 -3.57 -14.33 -8.75
C SER A 48 -3.90 -13.83 -10.16
N MET A 49 -3.96 -12.50 -10.30
CA MET A 49 -3.95 -11.78 -11.58
C MET A 49 -2.52 -11.51 -12.09
N SER A 50 -1.50 -11.86 -11.31
CA SER A 50 -0.11 -11.56 -11.61
C SER A 50 0.41 -12.39 -12.78
N GLN A 51 1.11 -11.73 -13.70
CA GLN A 51 1.69 -12.34 -14.90
C GLN A 51 3.19 -12.50 -14.72
N VAL A 52 3.75 -13.56 -15.30
CA VAL A 52 5.19 -13.81 -15.35
C VAL A 52 5.90 -12.68 -16.12
N GLN A 53 6.97 -12.11 -15.54
CA GLN A 53 7.78 -11.01 -16.09
C GLN A 53 9.18 -11.47 -16.48
N GLU A 54 9.43 -12.77 -16.57
CA GLU A 54 10.70 -13.32 -17.03
C GLU A 54 10.97 -12.99 -18.50
N GLU A 55 12.22 -12.62 -18.82
CA GLU A 55 12.64 -12.28 -20.18
C GLU A 55 12.73 -13.52 -21.09
N LYS A 56 13.23 -14.63 -20.52
CA LYS A 56 13.36 -15.90 -21.23
C LYS A 56 11.99 -16.56 -21.42
N PHE A 57 11.74 -17.05 -22.63
CA PHE A 57 10.54 -17.85 -22.92
C PHE A 57 10.63 -19.19 -22.18
N LYS A 58 9.68 -19.42 -21.30
CA LYS A 58 9.48 -20.67 -20.58
C LYS A 58 8.02 -20.75 -20.13
N PHE A 59 7.43 -21.94 -20.18
CA PHE A 59 6.10 -22.19 -19.65
C PHE A 59 6.13 -22.38 -18.12
N TYR A 60 5.12 -21.85 -17.46
CA TYR A 60 4.87 -22.00 -16.03
C TYR A 60 3.48 -22.58 -15.86
N VAL A 61 3.42 -23.83 -15.42
CA VAL A 61 2.16 -24.54 -15.21
C VAL A 61 1.34 -23.88 -14.10
N SER A 62 0.01 -24.08 -14.14
CA SER A 62 -0.84 -23.60 -13.06
C SER A 62 -0.47 -24.33 -11.76
N GLU A 63 -0.42 -23.57 -10.68
CA GLU A 63 -0.03 -24.06 -9.36
C GLU A 63 -1.05 -23.64 -8.32
N LYS A 64 -1.30 -24.52 -7.35
CA LYS A 64 -2.04 -24.18 -6.13
C LYS A 64 -1.18 -24.55 -4.93
N LYS A 65 -0.85 -23.55 -4.11
CA LYS A 65 0.01 -23.73 -2.93
C LYS A 65 -0.62 -23.13 -1.68
N GLN A 66 -0.30 -23.72 -0.52
CA GLN A 66 -0.69 -23.21 0.77
C GLN A 66 0.19 -21.99 1.11
N VAL A 67 -0.40 -20.87 1.48
CA VAL A 67 0.31 -19.65 1.93
C VAL A 67 0.30 -19.56 3.45
N ALA A 68 -0.84 -19.88 4.06
CA ALA A 68 -1.01 -19.93 5.49
C ALA A 68 -2.20 -20.84 5.84
N THR A 69 -2.42 -21.10 7.12
CA THR A 69 -3.58 -21.87 7.59
C THR A 69 -4.88 -21.24 7.07
N GLY A 70 -5.68 -22.01 6.34
CA GLY A 70 -6.92 -21.54 5.69
C GLY A 70 -6.73 -20.63 4.48
N ILE A 71 -5.50 -20.39 4.00
CA ILE A 71 -5.23 -19.54 2.84
C ILE A 71 -4.43 -20.28 1.79
N THR A 72 -4.98 -20.41 0.59
CA THR A 72 -4.33 -20.99 -0.59
C THR A 72 -4.12 -19.93 -1.66
N LEU A 73 -3.04 -20.06 -2.41
CA LEU A 73 -2.75 -19.24 -3.59
C LEU A 73 -2.88 -20.10 -4.84
N ARG A 74 -3.66 -19.63 -5.80
CA ARG A 74 -3.74 -20.17 -7.14
C ARG A 74 -3.02 -19.27 -8.12
N LEU A 75 -1.96 -19.78 -8.74
CA LEU A 75 -1.24 -19.15 -9.84
C LEU A 75 -1.73 -19.77 -11.17
N PRO A 76 -2.26 -18.99 -12.12
CA PRO A 76 -2.69 -19.53 -13.40
C PRO A 76 -1.50 -19.89 -14.28
N PHE A 77 -1.72 -20.76 -15.28
CA PHE A 77 -0.76 -21.02 -16.34
C PHE A 77 -0.33 -19.72 -17.02
N SER A 78 0.97 -19.56 -17.24
CA SER A 78 1.55 -18.37 -17.86
C SER A 78 2.87 -18.74 -18.56
N TRP A 79 3.51 -17.78 -19.21
CA TRP A 79 4.82 -17.94 -19.83
C TRP A 79 5.71 -16.71 -19.69
N GLY A 80 7.03 -16.91 -19.80
CA GLY A 80 8.02 -15.85 -19.93
C GLY A 80 8.03 -15.24 -21.33
N GLY A 81 8.92 -14.27 -21.55
CA GLY A 81 9.01 -13.49 -22.80
C GLY A 81 8.13 -12.24 -22.74
N ASN A 82 8.78 -11.09 -22.95
CA ASN A 82 8.16 -9.77 -22.79
C ASN A 82 8.15 -8.93 -24.07
N SER A 83 8.27 -9.56 -25.28
CA SER A 83 8.02 -8.85 -26.53
C SER A 83 6.62 -8.25 -26.55
N GLY A 84 6.44 -7.14 -27.29
CA GLY A 84 5.15 -6.42 -27.30
C GLY A 84 3.95 -7.32 -27.68
N PHE A 85 4.14 -8.24 -28.62
CA PHE A 85 3.11 -9.19 -29.01
C PHE A 85 2.87 -10.27 -27.95
N ALA A 86 3.93 -10.90 -27.43
CA ALA A 86 3.83 -11.92 -26.39
C ALA A 86 3.16 -11.38 -25.12
N ARG A 87 3.44 -10.12 -24.74
CA ARG A 87 2.79 -9.46 -23.61
C ARG A 87 1.28 -9.28 -23.83
N LYS A 88 0.85 -8.84 -25.02
CA LYS A 88 -0.59 -8.69 -25.34
C LYS A 88 -1.31 -10.04 -25.31
N LEU A 89 -0.71 -11.08 -25.88
CA LEU A 89 -1.25 -12.43 -25.86
C LEU A 89 -1.37 -12.97 -24.43
N LYS A 90 -0.38 -12.72 -23.59
CA LYS A 90 -0.38 -13.11 -22.17
C LYS A 90 -1.51 -12.43 -21.41
N ILE A 91 -1.71 -11.11 -21.58
CA ILE A 91 -2.83 -10.37 -20.98
C ILE A 91 -4.16 -10.99 -21.41
N PHE A 92 -4.35 -11.20 -22.70
CA PHE A 92 -5.58 -11.81 -23.24
C PHE A 92 -5.83 -13.20 -22.65
N TRP A 93 -4.81 -14.03 -22.57
CA TRP A 93 -4.89 -15.35 -21.94
C TRP A 93 -5.34 -15.27 -20.47
N HIS A 94 -4.73 -14.36 -19.71
CA HIS A 94 -5.09 -14.17 -18.30
C HIS A 94 -6.55 -13.70 -18.13
N LEU A 95 -7.03 -12.83 -19.00
CA LEU A 95 -8.42 -12.38 -19.00
C LEU A 95 -9.38 -13.56 -19.26
N ILE A 96 -9.12 -14.37 -20.29
CA ILE A 96 -9.93 -15.57 -20.62
C ILE A 96 -9.91 -16.56 -19.45
N ASN A 97 -8.72 -16.85 -18.92
CA ASN A 97 -8.58 -17.80 -17.82
C ASN A 97 -9.36 -17.33 -16.59
N MET A 98 -9.28 -16.04 -16.23
CA MET A 98 -10.02 -15.46 -15.12
C MET A 98 -11.54 -15.53 -15.36
N PHE A 99 -12.00 -15.23 -16.57
CA PHE A 99 -13.43 -15.33 -16.91
C PHE A 99 -13.97 -16.73 -16.69
N PHE A 100 -13.32 -17.73 -17.26
CA PHE A 100 -13.73 -19.12 -17.08
C PHE A 100 -13.56 -19.60 -15.64
N PHE A 101 -12.52 -19.15 -14.94
CA PHE A 101 -12.38 -19.44 -13.51
C PHE A 101 -13.60 -18.96 -12.73
N LEU A 102 -14.03 -17.71 -12.93
CA LEU A 102 -15.22 -17.15 -12.27
C LEU A 102 -16.50 -17.89 -12.64
N LEU A 103 -16.68 -18.24 -13.93
CA LEU A 103 -17.85 -18.99 -14.37
C LEU A 103 -17.94 -20.39 -13.77
N LEU A 104 -16.82 -21.09 -13.62
CA LEU A 104 -16.80 -22.47 -13.16
C LEU A 104 -16.75 -22.62 -11.64
N ASN A 105 -16.16 -21.64 -10.94
CA ASN A 105 -15.85 -21.74 -9.52
C ASN A 105 -16.64 -20.78 -8.61
N CYS A 106 -17.46 -19.87 -9.18
CA CYS A 106 -18.32 -19.00 -8.38
C CYS A 106 -19.79 -19.38 -8.55
N THR A 107 -20.53 -19.33 -7.46
CA THR A 107 -21.97 -19.64 -7.42
C THR A 107 -22.77 -18.39 -7.08
N LYS A 108 -24.11 -18.49 -7.22
CA LYS A 108 -25.02 -17.42 -6.85
C LYS A 108 -24.84 -17.07 -5.36
N ASP A 109 -24.83 -15.76 -5.06
CA ASP A 109 -24.70 -15.17 -3.72
C ASP A 109 -23.37 -15.50 -2.98
N GLU A 110 -22.45 -16.26 -3.60
CA GLU A 110 -21.10 -16.42 -3.07
C GLU A 110 -20.36 -15.08 -3.06
N LYS A 111 -19.65 -14.79 -1.98
CA LYS A 111 -18.86 -13.56 -1.84
C LYS A 111 -17.51 -13.72 -2.50
N VAL A 112 -17.18 -12.81 -3.41
CA VAL A 112 -15.92 -12.77 -4.16
C VAL A 112 -15.26 -11.41 -3.92
N VAL A 113 -14.10 -11.39 -3.31
CA VAL A 113 -13.28 -10.19 -3.14
C VAL A 113 -12.45 -9.97 -4.38
N VAL A 114 -12.44 -8.76 -4.90
CA VAL A 114 -11.68 -8.41 -6.11
C VAL A 114 -10.92 -7.12 -5.88
N TYR A 115 -9.62 -7.14 -6.12
CA TYR A 115 -8.80 -5.94 -6.18
C TYR A 115 -9.20 -5.06 -7.36
N HIS A 116 -9.38 -3.78 -7.12
CA HIS A 116 -9.74 -2.78 -8.12
C HIS A 116 -8.70 -2.75 -9.26
N SER A 117 -9.11 -3.22 -10.44
CA SER A 117 -8.27 -3.21 -11.64
C SER A 117 -9.12 -3.02 -12.88
N LEU A 118 -8.93 -1.91 -13.58
CA LEU A 118 -9.71 -1.57 -14.78
C LEU A 118 -9.53 -2.59 -15.90
N GLY A 119 -8.35 -3.19 -16.02
CA GLY A 119 -8.07 -4.22 -17.04
C GLY A 119 -8.91 -5.47 -16.91
N TYR A 120 -9.44 -5.77 -15.72
CA TYR A 120 -10.28 -6.95 -15.47
C TYR A 120 -11.77 -6.61 -15.33
N PHE A 121 -12.15 -5.33 -15.41
CA PHE A 121 -13.52 -4.89 -15.15
C PHE A 121 -14.58 -5.63 -15.97
N ASP A 122 -14.42 -5.67 -17.29
CA ASP A 122 -15.42 -6.30 -18.16
C ASP A 122 -15.58 -7.79 -17.89
N ILE A 123 -14.48 -8.49 -17.60
CA ILE A 123 -14.49 -9.91 -17.25
C ILE A 123 -15.30 -10.14 -15.97
N ILE A 124 -15.04 -9.34 -14.94
CA ILE A 124 -15.73 -9.42 -13.65
C ILE A 124 -17.20 -9.08 -13.81
N ARG A 125 -17.53 -8.02 -14.56
CA ARG A 125 -18.90 -7.58 -14.83
C ARG A 125 -19.72 -8.66 -15.51
N TRP A 126 -19.20 -9.27 -16.58
CA TRP A 126 -19.90 -10.32 -17.30
C TRP A 126 -20.04 -11.60 -16.48
N ALA A 127 -18.97 -12.04 -15.81
CA ALA A 127 -19.03 -13.18 -14.92
C ALA A 127 -20.04 -12.99 -13.79
N LYS A 128 -20.06 -11.81 -13.15
CA LYS A 128 -21.06 -11.45 -12.12
C LYS A 128 -22.48 -11.47 -12.67
N LYS A 129 -22.71 -10.93 -13.87
CA LYS A 129 -24.05 -10.94 -14.51
C LYS A 129 -24.57 -12.37 -14.73
N ILE A 130 -23.69 -13.30 -15.11
CA ILE A 130 -24.04 -14.71 -15.38
C ILE A 130 -24.19 -15.50 -14.08
N ARG A 131 -23.20 -15.41 -13.17
CA ARG A 131 -23.13 -16.25 -11.97
C ARG A 131 -23.84 -15.64 -10.75
N LYS A 132 -24.10 -14.33 -10.76
CA LYS A 132 -24.80 -13.58 -9.69
C LYS A 132 -24.13 -13.66 -8.32
N PHE A 133 -22.80 -13.81 -8.29
CA PHE A 133 -22.03 -13.72 -7.04
C PHE A 133 -22.04 -12.29 -6.47
N LYS A 134 -21.76 -12.16 -5.18
CA LYS A 134 -21.62 -10.86 -4.48
C LYS A 134 -20.18 -10.36 -4.65
N LEU A 135 -20.04 -9.21 -5.29
CA LEU A 135 -18.74 -8.57 -5.54
C LEU A 135 -18.37 -7.65 -4.39
N ILE A 136 -17.31 -7.97 -3.69
CA ILE A 136 -16.68 -7.10 -2.69
C ILE A 136 -15.45 -6.48 -3.36
N LEU A 137 -15.47 -5.17 -3.56
CA LEU A 137 -14.40 -4.49 -4.27
C LEU A 137 -13.40 -3.89 -3.29
N GLU A 138 -12.14 -4.32 -3.40
CA GLU A 138 -11.03 -3.70 -2.67
C GLU A 138 -10.49 -2.52 -3.48
N VAL A 139 -10.53 -1.31 -2.90
CA VAL A 139 -10.11 -0.07 -3.55
C VAL A 139 -9.05 0.62 -2.71
N GLU A 140 -7.83 0.75 -3.26
CA GLU A 140 -6.73 1.45 -2.60
C GLU A 140 -6.67 2.92 -2.98
N GLU A 141 -7.08 3.27 -4.21
CA GLU A 141 -7.09 4.62 -4.75
C GLU A 141 -8.08 4.73 -5.90
N VAL A 142 -8.45 5.96 -6.26
CA VAL A 142 -9.19 6.23 -7.49
C VAL A 142 -8.17 6.58 -8.57
N TYR A 143 -8.00 5.71 -9.55
CA TYR A 143 -6.96 5.88 -10.58
C TYR A 143 -7.11 7.16 -11.38
N SER A 144 -8.34 7.62 -11.61
CA SER A 144 -8.60 8.89 -12.31
C SER A 144 -8.19 10.14 -11.51
N ASP A 145 -7.88 10.01 -10.22
CA ASP A 145 -7.32 11.11 -9.40
C ASP A 145 -5.79 11.08 -9.39
N VAL A 146 -5.20 9.90 -9.54
CA VAL A 146 -3.75 9.69 -9.43
C VAL A 146 -3.05 9.86 -10.78
N SER A 147 -3.77 9.60 -11.88
CA SER A 147 -3.23 9.65 -13.23
C SER A 147 -4.17 10.35 -14.22
N GLN A 148 -3.59 10.98 -15.23
CA GLN A 148 -4.39 11.52 -16.34
C GLN A 148 -5.01 10.38 -17.13
N MET A 149 -6.34 10.26 -17.04
CA MET A 149 -7.11 9.24 -17.75
C MET A 149 -8.10 9.87 -18.72
N SER A 150 -8.36 9.17 -19.84
CA SER A 150 -9.45 9.59 -20.74
C SER A 150 -10.80 9.46 -20.04
N LYS A 151 -11.79 10.25 -20.50
CA LYS A 151 -13.18 10.20 -19.98
C LYS A 151 -13.78 8.80 -20.04
N TYR A 152 -13.37 7.98 -21.02
CA TYR A 152 -13.81 6.59 -21.15
C TYR A 152 -13.39 5.74 -19.94
N TRP A 153 -12.08 5.76 -19.61
CA TRP A 153 -11.54 4.98 -18.49
C TRP A 153 -12.07 5.45 -17.14
N ARG A 154 -12.21 6.77 -16.96
CA ARG A 154 -12.85 7.32 -15.75
C ARG A 154 -14.28 6.83 -15.59
N ASN A 155 -15.09 6.87 -16.65
CA ASN A 155 -16.45 6.35 -16.60
C ASN A 155 -16.51 4.85 -16.34
N LEU A 156 -15.54 4.09 -16.86
CA LEU A 156 -15.43 2.66 -16.62
C LEU A 156 -15.12 2.37 -15.15
N GLU A 157 -14.24 3.14 -14.54
CA GLU A 157 -13.88 3.06 -13.12
C GLU A 157 -15.13 3.23 -12.23
N PHE A 158 -15.89 4.30 -12.44
CA PHE A 158 -17.10 4.54 -11.67
C PHE A 158 -18.19 3.47 -11.89
N LYS A 159 -18.31 2.90 -13.10
CA LYS A 159 -19.18 1.74 -13.35
C LYS A 159 -18.74 0.52 -12.55
N MET A 160 -17.44 0.33 -12.30
CA MET A 160 -16.95 -0.76 -11.46
C MET A 160 -17.40 -0.57 -9.99
N PHE A 161 -17.33 0.66 -9.46
CA PHE A 161 -17.88 0.98 -8.15
C PHE A 161 -19.39 0.75 -8.06
N ASP A 162 -20.12 1.09 -9.11
CA ASP A 162 -21.59 0.92 -9.15
C ASP A 162 -22.04 -0.55 -9.10
N ILE A 163 -21.28 -1.49 -9.67
CA ILE A 163 -21.64 -2.92 -9.67
C ILE A 163 -21.18 -3.68 -8.42
N ALA A 164 -20.30 -3.12 -7.60
CA ALA A 164 -19.90 -3.73 -6.34
C ALA A 164 -21.09 -3.88 -5.39
N ASP A 165 -21.11 -4.90 -4.54
CA ASP A 165 -22.12 -5.10 -3.49
C ASP A 165 -21.61 -4.63 -2.12
N ALA A 166 -20.29 -4.62 -1.92
CA ALA A 166 -19.61 -4.11 -0.73
C ALA A 166 -18.20 -3.62 -1.06
N PHE A 167 -17.53 -2.96 -0.12
CA PHE A 167 -16.21 -2.40 -0.32
C PHE A 167 -15.24 -2.74 0.81
N ILE A 168 -13.94 -2.88 0.45
CA ILE A 168 -12.79 -2.78 1.33
C ILE A 168 -12.00 -1.56 0.84
N LEU A 169 -11.85 -0.52 1.66
CA LEU A 169 -11.35 0.79 1.27
C LEU A 169 -10.07 1.14 2.00
N SER A 170 -9.11 1.78 1.34
CA SER A 170 -7.84 2.17 1.96
C SER A 170 -7.94 3.41 2.87
N ASN A 171 -9.05 4.14 2.82
CA ASN A 171 -9.28 5.31 3.68
C ASN A 171 -10.76 5.69 3.74
N ASP A 172 -11.13 6.52 4.72
CA ASP A 172 -12.49 6.95 4.98
C ASP A 172 -13.08 7.85 3.89
N LEU A 173 -12.25 8.66 3.22
CA LEU A 173 -12.72 9.57 2.17
C LEU A 173 -13.15 8.83 0.91
N LEU A 174 -12.59 7.65 0.65
CA LEU A 174 -13.04 6.80 -0.44
C LEU A 174 -14.50 6.40 -0.29
N ASP A 175 -14.94 6.07 0.93
CA ASP A 175 -16.33 5.68 1.15
C ASP A 175 -17.30 6.79 0.70
N THR A 176 -17.05 8.02 1.11
CA THR A 176 -17.84 9.19 0.70
C THR A 176 -17.81 9.42 -0.82
N LYS A 177 -16.65 9.18 -1.46
CA LYS A 177 -16.43 9.48 -2.87
C LYS A 177 -17.05 8.45 -3.82
N ILE A 178 -16.90 7.15 -3.51
CA ILE A 178 -17.26 6.07 -4.44
C ILE A 178 -18.49 5.28 -4.02
N ASN A 179 -18.84 5.23 -2.73
CA ASN A 179 -19.94 4.44 -2.19
C ASN A 179 -21.26 5.23 -2.20
N ARG A 180 -21.67 5.70 -3.36
CA ARG A 180 -22.86 6.56 -3.57
C ARG A 180 -24.20 5.94 -3.14
N ARG A 181 -24.21 4.62 -2.89
CA ARG A 181 -25.44 3.85 -2.55
C ARG A 181 -25.41 3.32 -1.13
N ASN A 182 -24.50 3.80 -0.28
CA ASN A 182 -24.35 3.37 1.11
C ASN A 182 -24.29 1.84 1.28
N LYS A 183 -23.54 1.17 0.42
CA LYS A 183 -23.31 -0.29 0.51
C LYS A 183 -22.42 -0.60 1.70
N PRO A 184 -22.44 -1.83 2.24
CA PRO A 184 -21.50 -2.23 3.28
C PRO A 184 -20.05 -1.93 2.89
N SER A 185 -19.30 -1.31 3.79
CA SER A 185 -17.89 -0.98 3.57
C SER A 185 -17.08 -1.19 4.85
N VAL A 186 -15.80 -1.48 4.68
CA VAL A 186 -14.81 -1.55 5.75
C VAL A 186 -13.55 -0.82 5.31
N VAL A 187 -12.97 -0.03 6.23
CA VAL A 187 -11.74 0.72 5.97
C VAL A 187 -10.54 -0.01 6.55
N ILE A 188 -9.45 -0.03 5.78
CA ILE A 188 -8.14 -0.54 6.15
C ILE A 188 -7.05 0.37 5.58
N TYR A 189 -6.36 1.13 6.41
CA TYR A 189 -5.29 2.05 5.97
C TYR A 189 -4.03 1.33 5.47
N GLY A 190 -3.87 0.05 5.83
CA GLY A 190 -2.75 -0.82 5.50
C GLY A 190 -2.61 -1.93 6.53
N THR A 191 -1.43 -2.48 6.68
CA THR A 191 -1.17 -3.56 7.65
C THR A 191 -1.02 -2.98 9.06
N TYR A 192 -1.87 -3.41 10.00
CA TYR A 192 -1.83 -3.01 11.41
C TYR A 192 -0.92 -3.92 12.27
N ARG A 193 -0.12 -4.75 11.62
CA ARG A 193 0.76 -5.67 12.31
C ARG A 193 2.03 -4.96 12.75
N GLU A 194 2.32 -5.00 14.05
CA GLU A 194 3.60 -4.56 14.59
C GLU A 194 4.74 -5.45 14.07
N GLU A 195 5.83 -4.86 13.64
CA GLU A 195 7.05 -5.58 13.31
C GLU A 195 7.76 -6.03 14.59
N PRO A 196 8.21 -7.30 14.65
CA PRO A 196 9.01 -7.76 15.79
C PRO A 196 10.25 -6.90 15.99
N LYS A 197 10.52 -6.52 17.25
CA LYS A 197 11.73 -5.78 17.59
C LYS A 197 12.97 -6.62 17.27
N ARG A 198 13.87 -6.04 16.46
CA ARG A 198 15.10 -6.67 16.00
C ARG A 198 16.36 -5.99 16.55
N VAL A 199 16.29 -4.68 16.70
CA VAL A 199 17.42 -3.84 17.10
C VAL A 199 16.98 -2.74 18.06
N GLU A 200 17.94 -2.18 18.79
CA GLU A 200 17.74 -1.02 19.64
C GLU A 200 17.80 0.29 18.83
N LYS A 201 17.25 1.36 19.38
CA LYS A 201 17.39 2.72 18.83
C LYS A 201 18.87 3.12 18.79
N PHE A 202 19.23 4.01 17.86
CA PHE A 202 20.56 4.65 17.90
C PHE A 202 20.78 5.30 19.28
N ASN A 203 21.99 5.12 19.82
CA ASN A 203 22.35 5.58 21.16
C ASN A 203 23.65 6.42 21.11
N ASP A 204 23.65 7.42 20.24
CA ASP A 204 24.74 8.39 20.06
C ASP A 204 24.41 9.78 20.62
N GLY A 205 23.32 9.89 21.41
CA GLY A 205 22.83 11.12 21.98
C GLY A 205 22.01 11.99 21.01
N LYS A 206 21.72 11.48 19.81
CA LYS A 206 20.92 12.21 18.80
C LYS A 206 19.52 11.61 18.63
N ILE A 207 18.59 12.48 18.21
CA ILE A 207 17.25 12.09 17.77
C ILE A 207 17.31 11.82 16.27
N HIS A 208 17.15 10.55 15.90
CA HIS A 208 17.22 10.09 14.51
C HIS A 208 15.86 10.19 13.84
N VAL A 209 15.80 10.93 12.74
CA VAL A 209 14.61 11.22 11.95
C VAL A 209 14.80 10.63 10.56
N ILE A 210 13.83 9.89 10.03
CA ILE A 210 13.98 9.24 8.73
C ILE A 210 12.89 9.64 7.74
N TYR A 211 13.30 10.03 6.54
CA TYR A 211 12.48 9.99 5.34
C TYR A 211 12.82 8.72 4.55
N ALA A 212 11.82 7.88 4.28
CA ALA A 212 11.97 6.72 3.40
C ALA A 212 10.89 6.73 2.31
N GLY A 213 11.31 6.70 1.03
CA GLY A 213 10.35 6.72 -0.07
C GLY A 213 10.95 6.95 -1.44
N THR A 214 10.07 7.17 -2.43
CA THR A 214 10.49 7.54 -3.79
C THR A 214 10.95 8.99 -3.84
N PHE A 215 11.99 9.23 -4.63
CA PHE A 215 12.50 10.57 -4.91
C PHE A 215 11.80 11.15 -6.15
N ASP A 216 10.49 11.37 -6.02
CA ASP A 216 9.66 11.96 -7.07
C ASP A 216 9.55 13.48 -6.84
N PRO A 217 10.10 14.33 -7.71
CA PRO A 217 10.03 15.78 -7.59
C PRO A 217 8.60 16.33 -7.58
N ASN A 218 7.66 15.63 -8.24
CA ASN A 218 6.26 16.03 -8.26
C ASN A 218 5.61 15.84 -6.88
N LYS A 219 6.02 14.84 -6.12
CA LYS A 219 5.57 14.60 -4.73
C LYS A 219 6.33 15.45 -3.70
N GLY A 220 7.56 15.86 -3.99
CA GLY A 220 8.36 16.80 -3.21
C GLY A 220 8.76 16.35 -1.80
N GLY A 221 8.52 15.10 -1.44
CA GLY A 221 8.68 14.62 -0.06
C GLY A 221 10.14 14.64 0.44
N ALA A 222 11.09 14.17 -0.37
CA ALA A 222 12.50 14.16 0.00
C ALA A 222 13.05 15.58 0.19
N GLN A 223 12.69 16.50 -0.69
CA GLN A 223 13.16 17.89 -0.66
C GLN A 223 12.76 18.59 0.64
N THR A 224 11.50 18.45 1.06
CA THR A 224 11.03 19.05 2.32
C THR A 224 11.75 18.47 3.53
N ALA A 225 11.97 17.14 3.54
CA ALA A 225 12.71 16.46 4.60
C ALA A 225 14.18 16.96 4.69
N ILE A 226 14.85 17.12 3.54
CA ILE A 226 16.22 17.62 3.48
C ILE A 226 16.31 19.06 4.01
N MET A 227 15.41 19.96 3.54
CA MET A 227 15.40 21.36 3.99
C MET A 227 15.13 21.54 5.48
N ALA A 228 14.48 20.58 6.14
CA ALA A 228 14.24 20.65 7.58
C ALA A 228 15.53 20.63 8.40
N ALA A 229 16.61 20.03 7.90
CA ALA A 229 17.89 19.97 8.59
C ALA A 229 18.48 21.37 8.90
N GLU A 230 18.22 22.37 8.06
CA GLU A 230 18.71 23.75 8.27
C GLU A 230 18.12 24.40 9.53
N TYR A 231 16.98 23.90 10.04
CA TYR A 231 16.23 24.48 11.15
C TYR A 231 16.26 23.61 12.41
N LEU A 232 16.91 22.45 12.38
CA LEU A 232 16.99 21.55 13.53
C LEU A 232 18.27 21.79 14.34
N PRO A 233 18.22 21.63 15.69
CA PRO A 233 19.39 21.68 16.56
C PRO A 233 20.41 20.56 16.27
N GLU A 234 21.63 20.72 16.84
CA GLU A 234 22.76 19.78 16.65
C GLU A 234 22.45 18.33 17.06
N ASN A 235 21.59 18.16 18.05
CA ASN A 235 21.18 16.85 18.57
C ASN A 235 20.18 16.10 17.67
N TYR A 236 19.97 16.53 16.42
CA TYR A 236 19.15 15.82 15.43
C TYR A 236 20.00 15.26 14.28
N HIS A 237 19.57 14.09 13.77
CA HIS A 237 20.13 13.49 12.59
C HIS A 237 19.02 13.07 11.62
N ILE A 238 18.99 13.68 10.43
CA ILE A 238 18.05 13.31 9.37
C ILE A 238 18.67 12.30 8.43
N HIS A 239 17.99 11.18 8.25
CA HIS A 239 18.30 10.11 7.32
C HIS A 239 17.43 10.20 6.07
N ILE A 240 18.03 10.22 4.88
CA ILE A 240 17.33 10.23 3.61
C ILE A 240 17.54 8.87 2.94
N CYS A 241 16.51 8.03 3.01
CA CYS A 241 16.48 6.71 2.38
C CYS A 241 15.50 6.68 1.21
N GLY A 242 15.84 5.99 0.13
CA GLY A 242 14.88 5.82 -0.94
C GLY A 242 15.50 5.53 -2.30
N PHE A 243 14.65 5.66 -3.32
CA PHE A 243 15.00 5.38 -4.70
C PHE A 243 14.27 6.32 -5.67
N GLY A 244 14.79 6.43 -6.86
CA GLY A 244 14.26 7.20 -7.97
C GLY A 244 14.96 6.81 -9.26
N ASN A 245 14.74 7.54 -10.33
CA ASN A 245 15.62 7.46 -11.48
C ASN A 245 17.00 8.06 -11.13
N LEU A 246 17.98 7.89 -11.99
CA LEU A 246 19.35 8.34 -11.72
C LEU A 246 19.44 9.85 -11.49
N GLU A 247 18.68 10.64 -12.24
CA GLU A 247 18.65 12.09 -12.13
C GLU A 247 18.08 12.55 -10.78
N ASP A 248 16.97 11.95 -10.35
CA ASP A 248 16.33 12.25 -9.05
C ASP A 248 17.24 11.87 -7.88
N VAL A 249 17.92 10.73 -7.96
CA VAL A 249 18.87 10.29 -6.93
C VAL A 249 20.04 11.27 -6.82
N GLU A 250 20.64 11.67 -7.93
CA GLU A 250 21.76 12.61 -7.93
C GLU A 250 21.32 14.02 -7.47
N ALA A 251 20.11 14.46 -7.82
CA ALA A 251 19.56 15.72 -7.31
C ALA A 251 19.40 15.70 -5.80
N VAL A 252 18.89 14.59 -5.22
CA VAL A 252 18.78 14.40 -3.77
C VAL A 252 20.14 14.41 -3.09
N LYS A 253 21.13 13.69 -3.61
CA LYS A 253 22.49 13.69 -3.06
C LYS A 253 23.12 15.08 -3.06
N LYS A 254 22.98 15.81 -4.16
CA LYS A 254 23.48 17.19 -4.28
C LYS A 254 22.82 18.10 -3.23
N GLN A 255 21.52 18.03 -3.08
CA GLN A 255 20.78 18.83 -2.10
C GLN A 255 21.20 18.47 -0.66
N VAL A 256 21.43 17.18 -0.35
CA VAL A 256 21.94 16.77 0.98
C VAL A 256 23.33 17.40 1.25
N VAL A 257 24.23 17.41 0.26
CA VAL A 257 25.57 18.03 0.42
C VAL A 257 25.43 19.55 0.64
N GLU A 258 24.58 20.23 -0.11
CA GLU A 258 24.35 21.67 0.01
C GLU A 258 23.79 22.04 1.40
N VAL A 259 22.80 21.31 1.89
CA VAL A 259 22.17 21.54 3.19
C VAL A 259 23.11 21.18 4.34
N LYS A 260 23.89 20.10 4.21
CA LYS A 260 24.91 19.74 5.21
C LYS A 260 25.93 20.85 5.46
N GLY A 261 26.25 21.66 4.44
CA GLY A 261 27.17 22.81 4.58
C GLY A 261 26.56 24.00 5.32
N LYS A 262 25.24 24.03 5.53
CA LYS A 262 24.51 25.14 6.14
C LYS A 262 23.86 24.79 7.47
N SER A 263 23.62 23.51 7.75
CA SER A 263 22.93 23.05 8.96
C SER A 263 23.90 22.71 10.09
N ILE A 264 23.47 22.95 11.33
CA ILE A 264 24.14 22.46 12.53
C ILE A 264 23.72 21.03 12.89
N SER A 265 22.53 20.61 12.47
CA SER A 265 22.07 19.23 12.60
C SER A 265 22.80 18.32 11.60
N THR A 266 22.78 17.02 11.85
CA THR A 266 23.37 16.05 10.93
C THR A 266 22.34 15.65 9.87
N ILE A 267 22.79 15.52 8.60
CA ILE A 267 21.99 14.93 7.53
C ILE A 267 22.82 13.98 6.70
N THR A 268 22.24 12.82 6.34
CA THR A 268 22.88 11.78 5.51
C THR A 268 21.94 11.26 4.42
N TYR A 269 22.54 10.92 3.29
CA TYR A 269 21.90 10.09 2.28
C TYR A 269 22.32 8.64 2.52
N ASP A 270 21.38 7.78 2.91
CA ASP A 270 21.64 6.40 3.35
C ASP A 270 21.27 5.36 2.28
N GLY A 271 20.89 5.82 1.08
CA GLY A 271 20.60 4.96 -0.06
C GLY A 271 19.29 4.19 0.03
N LEU A 272 19.18 3.15 -0.78
CA LEU A 272 18.04 2.24 -0.78
C LEU A 272 18.33 1.05 0.13
N LYS A 273 17.51 0.88 1.17
CA LYS A 273 17.52 -0.28 2.04
C LYS A 273 16.35 -1.21 1.72
N LYS A 274 16.52 -2.53 1.89
CA LYS A 274 15.51 -3.53 1.53
C LYS A 274 15.40 -4.63 2.59
N GLY A 275 14.22 -5.26 2.64
CA GLY A 275 13.98 -6.42 3.51
C GLY A 275 14.31 -6.14 4.98
N ASN A 276 15.05 -7.04 5.61
CA ASN A 276 15.41 -6.92 7.03
C ASN A 276 16.26 -5.69 7.33
N GLU A 277 17.21 -5.35 6.45
CA GLU A 277 18.03 -4.14 6.60
C GLU A 277 17.17 -2.86 6.70
N PHE A 278 16.11 -2.78 5.91
CA PHE A 278 15.19 -1.64 5.97
C PHE A 278 14.42 -1.60 7.30
N VAL A 279 13.90 -2.74 7.75
CA VAL A 279 13.18 -2.85 9.01
C VAL A 279 14.08 -2.48 10.19
N GLU A 280 15.28 -3.02 10.24
CA GLU A 280 16.28 -2.74 11.29
C GLU A 280 16.66 -1.26 11.31
N PHE A 281 16.88 -0.66 10.15
CA PHE A 281 17.21 0.77 10.06
C PHE A 281 16.05 1.67 10.50
N LEU A 282 14.81 1.33 10.17
CA LEU A 282 13.63 2.01 10.70
C LEU A 282 13.59 1.92 12.23
N GLN A 283 13.75 0.73 12.78
CA GLN A 283 13.67 0.51 14.23
C GLN A 283 14.76 1.24 15.01
N GLN A 284 15.90 1.54 14.40
CA GLN A 284 16.94 2.37 14.98
C GLN A 284 16.56 3.85 15.07
N CYS A 285 15.67 4.34 14.19
CA CYS A 285 15.24 5.73 14.17
C CYS A 285 14.09 6.01 15.16
N HIS A 286 13.91 7.29 15.54
CA HIS A 286 12.89 7.75 16.50
C HIS A 286 11.63 8.25 15.80
N ILE A 287 11.79 9.01 14.70
CA ILE A 287 10.71 9.71 14.00
C ILE A 287 10.73 9.38 12.52
N GLY A 288 9.57 9.00 11.96
CA GLY A 288 9.36 8.80 10.53
C GLY A 288 8.64 9.98 9.87
N LEU A 289 9.08 10.40 8.69
CA LEU A 289 8.55 11.55 7.97
C LEU A 289 7.63 11.14 6.83
N SER A 290 6.39 11.62 6.87
CA SER A 290 5.44 11.54 5.76
C SER A 290 5.24 12.93 5.15
N THR A 291 6.20 13.32 4.32
CA THR A 291 6.28 14.61 3.67
C THR A 291 5.90 14.48 2.20
N GLN A 292 4.90 15.18 1.75
CA GLN A 292 4.46 15.25 0.36
C GLN A 292 3.82 16.61 0.10
N LYS A 293 3.65 16.99 -1.17
CA LYS A 293 2.96 18.23 -1.51
C LYS A 293 1.48 18.10 -1.15
N PRO A 294 0.89 19.04 -0.40
CA PRO A 294 -0.51 18.94 0.04
C PRO A 294 -1.53 19.19 -1.09
N GLU A 295 -1.12 19.85 -2.18
CA GLU A 295 -2.03 20.26 -3.28
C GLU A 295 -2.40 19.13 -4.23
N GLY A 296 -1.87 17.93 -4.06
CA GLY A 296 -2.18 16.78 -4.93
C GLY A 296 -3.60 16.26 -4.72
N VAL A 297 -4.40 16.16 -5.80
CA VAL A 297 -5.76 15.58 -5.77
C VAL A 297 -5.77 14.15 -5.20
N TYR A 298 -4.67 13.43 -5.37
CA TYR A 298 -4.47 12.08 -4.81
C TYR A 298 -4.44 12.07 -3.27
N ASN A 299 -4.20 13.20 -2.61
CA ASN A 299 -4.20 13.30 -1.15
C ASN A 299 -5.59 13.10 -0.52
N ASP A 300 -6.64 13.15 -1.32
CA ASP A 300 -8.01 12.87 -0.87
C ASP A 300 -8.38 11.39 -1.01
N THR A 301 -7.66 10.61 -1.81
CA THR A 301 -8.07 9.23 -2.15
C THR A 301 -6.97 8.18 -2.05
N SER A 302 -5.72 8.60 -1.80
CA SER A 302 -4.58 7.69 -1.65
C SER A 302 -3.97 7.85 -0.25
N PHE A 303 -4.02 6.79 0.55
CA PHE A 303 -3.45 6.80 1.90
C PHE A 303 -1.92 6.60 1.83
N PRO A 304 -1.11 7.46 2.50
CA PRO A 304 0.34 7.33 2.49
C PRO A 304 0.81 6.15 3.35
N SER A 305 1.00 4.99 2.73
CA SER A 305 1.34 3.72 3.38
C SER A 305 2.56 3.76 4.31
N LYS A 306 3.50 4.69 4.09
CA LYS A 306 4.67 4.86 4.94
C LYS A 306 4.33 5.21 6.39
N VAL A 307 3.20 5.86 6.65
CA VAL A 307 2.73 6.20 8.00
C VAL A 307 2.60 4.93 8.85
N LEU A 308 1.85 3.95 8.36
CA LEU A 308 1.70 2.68 9.09
C LEU A 308 3.01 1.88 9.14
N THR A 309 3.85 1.95 8.11
CA THR A 309 5.18 1.32 8.13
C THR A 309 6.03 1.87 9.27
N TYR A 310 6.04 3.17 9.48
CA TYR A 310 6.75 3.79 10.60
C TYR A 310 6.15 3.39 11.95
N MET A 311 4.82 3.50 12.10
CA MET A 311 4.13 3.09 13.34
C MET A 311 4.38 1.63 13.70
N ALA A 312 4.33 0.73 12.70
CA ALA A 312 4.59 -0.71 12.90
C ALA A 312 6.02 -1.01 13.35
N ASN A 313 6.98 -0.13 13.04
CA ASN A 313 8.37 -0.22 13.46
C ASN A 313 8.68 0.61 14.72
N GLY A 314 7.68 1.13 15.40
CA GLY A 314 7.83 1.83 16.67
C GLY A 314 8.39 3.25 16.55
N LEU A 315 8.20 3.92 15.39
CA LEU A 315 8.54 5.31 15.21
C LEU A 315 7.31 6.18 15.48
N ALA A 316 7.52 7.35 16.07
CA ALA A 316 6.56 8.43 15.99
C ALA A 316 6.50 8.96 14.55
N VAL A 317 5.39 9.54 14.14
CA VAL A 317 5.22 10.00 12.76
C VAL A 317 4.92 11.49 12.72
N VAL A 318 5.72 12.23 11.95
CA VAL A 318 5.46 13.61 11.59
C VAL A 318 5.00 13.67 10.13
N SER A 319 3.84 14.26 9.89
CA SER A 319 3.23 14.29 8.55
C SER A 319 2.74 15.67 8.17
N ILE A 320 2.81 15.97 6.86
CA ILE A 320 2.04 17.10 6.32
C ILE A 320 0.55 16.86 6.58
N LYS A 321 -0.15 17.92 6.92
CA LYS A 321 -1.59 17.89 7.14
C LYS A 321 -2.31 17.75 5.81
N ILE A 322 -2.95 16.60 5.60
CA ILE A 322 -3.75 16.29 4.40
C ILE A 322 -5.06 15.62 4.81
N PRO A 323 -6.15 15.82 4.04
CA PRO A 323 -7.49 15.37 4.42
C PRO A 323 -7.59 13.89 4.75
N VAL A 324 -6.90 13.01 3.99
CA VAL A 324 -6.94 11.56 4.21
C VAL A 324 -6.34 11.14 5.55
N LEU A 325 -5.36 11.86 6.08
CA LEU A 325 -4.76 11.59 7.39
C LEU A 325 -5.53 12.25 8.52
N GLU A 326 -6.08 13.47 8.31
CA GLU A 326 -6.90 14.14 9.32
C GLU A 326 -8.19 13.38 9.65
N LYS A 327 -8.74 12.68 8.66
CA LYS A 327 -9.97 11.87 8.81
C LYS A 327 -9.70 10.43 9.29
N ALA A 328 -8.45 9.99 9.24
CA ALA A 328 -8.10 8.62 9.61
C ALA A 328 -8.18 8.40 11.13
N ALA A 329 -8.57 7.20 11.55
CA ALA A 329 -8.61 6.81 12.97
C ALA A 329 -7.24 6.85 13.68
N ILE A 330 -6.16 7.11 12.95
CA ILE A 330 -4.80 7.29 13.49
C ILE A 330 -4.40 8.76 13.64
N ALA A 331 -5.27 9.72 13.29
CA ALA A 331 -4.92 11.15 13.25
C ALA A 331 -4.30 11.66 14.56
N ASP A 332 -4.87 11.28 15.70
CA ASP A 332 -4.42 11.69 17.03
C ASP A 332 -3.03 11.13 17.41
N ALA A 333 -2.56 10.10 16.72
CA ALA A 333 -1.21 9.54 16.89
C ALA A 333 -0.15 10.20 15.99
N LEU A 334 -0.54 11.16 15.15
CA LEU A 334 0.35 11.85 14.22
C LEU A 334 0.64 13.27 14.70
N SER A 335 1.89 13.70 14.49
CA SER A 335 2.26 15.11 14.65
C SER A 335 2.16 15.80 13.28
N PHE A 336 1.26 16.76 13.14
CA PHE A 336 1.04 17.44 11.87
C PHE A 336 1.83 18.74 11.75
N TYR A 337 2.25 19.05 10.50
CA TYR A 337 2.72 20.37 10.12
C TYR A 337 1.89 20.89 8.92
N GLU A 338 1.71 22.22 8.86
CA GLU A 338 0.71 22.85 7.98
C GLU A 338 1.29 23.27 6.61
N SER A 339 2.54 23.76 6.59
CA SER A 339 3.17 24.30 5.39
C SER A 339 4.25 23.37 4.84
N PRO A 340 4.31 23.12 3.52
CA PRO A 340 5.30 22.25 2.90
C PRO A 340 6.71 22.91 2.86
N SER A 341 7.19 23.41 4.00
CA SER A 341 8.48 24.05 4.17
C SER A 341 9.34 23.31 5.18
N GLY A 342 10.68 23.37 5.00
CA GLY A 342 11.64 22.79 5.94
C GLY A 342 11.48 23.35 7.36
N LYS A 343 11.19 24.64 7.49
CA LYS A 343 10.97 25.28 8.81
C LYS A 343 9.75 24.72 9.53
N SER A 344 8.59 24.67 8.86
CA SER A 344 7.36 24.13 9.46
C SER A 344 7.50 22.66 9.86
N LEU A 345 8.19 21.86 9.01
CA LEU A 345 8.50 20.47 9.33
C LEU A 345 9.44 20.36 10.54
N ALA A 346 10.51 21.15 10.62
CA ALA A 346 11.43 21.14 11.75
C ALA A 346 10.75 21.50 13.07
N GLU A 347 9.86 22.50 13.07
CA GLU A 347 9.07 22.87 14.25
C GLU A 347 8.18 21.72 14.73
N ALA A 348 7.56 20.96 13.81
CA ALA A 348 6.76 19.79 14.16
C ALA A 348 7.62 18.62 14.66
N ILE A 349 8.81 18.40 14.08
CA ILE A 349 9.77 17.39 14.55
C ILE A 349 10.18 17.68 15.99
N MET A 350 10.52 18.92 16.32
CA MET A 350 10.93 19.32 17.67
C MET A 350 9.81 19.19 18.72
N LYS A 351 8.55 19.32 18.31
CA LYS A 351 7.38 19.19 19.19
C LYS A 351 6.89 17.74 19.30
N CYS A 352 7.36 16.85 18.43
CA CYS A 352 6.88 15.48 18.36
C CYS A 352 7.27 14.69 19.62
N ASN A 353 6.28 14.02 20.23
CA ASN A 353 6.53 13.07 21.32
C ASN A 353 6.94 11.70 20.75
N TYR A 354 8.24 11.51 20.51
CA TYR A 354 8.78 10.29 19.93
C TYR A 354 8.92 9.11 20.91
N ASN A 355 8.56 9.31 22.19
CA ASN A 355 8.52 8.23 23.18
C ASN A 355 7.16 7.52 23.26
N GLN A 356 6.15 8.02 22.56
CA GLN A 356 4.83 7.43 22.53
C GLN A 356 4.79 6.22 21.58
N SER A 357 4.34 5.07 22.10
CA SER A 357 4.16 3.85 21.29
C SER A 357 2.82 3.85 20.58
N SER A 358 2.81 3.50 19.31
CA SER A 358 1.58 3.27 18.52
C SER A 358 1.04 1.84 18.62
N LYS A 359 1.64 0.98 19.42
CA LYS A 359 1.33 -0.45 19.51
C LYS A 359 -0.12 -0.74 19.90
N GLU A 360 -0.60 -0.08 20.93
CA GLU A 360 -1.97 -0.28 21.40
C GLU A 360 -2.99 0.14 20.34
N LEU A 361 -2.76 1.29 19.70
CA LEU A 361 -3.61 1.78 18.61
C LEU A 361 -3.62 0.80 17.44
N LEU A 362 -2.48 0.28 17.01
CA LEU A 362 -2.42 -0.72 15.93
C LEU A 362 -3.19 -1.99 16.29
N ASN A 363 -3.10 -2.46 17.52
CA ASN A 363 -3.85 -3.63 18.00
C ASN A 363 -5.37 -3.38 18.01
N ILE A 364 -5.81 -2.19 18.45
CA ILE A 364 -7.22 -1.79 18.42
C ILE A 364 -7.74 -1.78 16.98
N LEU A 365 -6.97 -1.19 16.06
CA LEU A 365 -7.34 -1.12 14.64
C LEU A 365 -7.38 -2.50 13.98
N ASP A 366 -6.45 -3.39 14.31
CA ASP A 366 -6.44 -4.78 13.84
C ASP A 366 -7.70 -5.54 14.28
N GLN A 367 -8.06 -5.45 15.56
CA GLN A 367 -9.27 -6.07 16.09
C GLN A 367 -10.52 -5.50 15.45
N LYS A 368 -10.65 -4.18 15.39
CA LYS A 368 -11.79 -3.49 14.78
C LYS A 368 -11.94 -3.85 13.28
N PHE A 369 -10.83 -3.95 12.56
CA PHE A 369 -10.87 -4.38 11.16
C PHE A 369 -11.37 -5.82 11.02
N LYS A 370 -10.90 -6.75 11.85
CA LYS A 370 -11.35 -8.16 11.83
C LYS A 370 -12.82 -8.31 12.19
N GLU A 371 -13.34 -7.50 13.10
CA GLU A 371 -14.77 -7.46 13.44
C GLU A 371 -15.60 -6.91 12.27
N ASN A 372 -15.19 -5.79 11.70
CA ASN A 372 -15.90 -5.13 10.60
C ASN A 372 -15.87 -5.98 9.33
N ILE A 373 -14.75 -6.62 9.01
CA ILE A 373 -14.67 -7.49 7.83
C ILE A 373 -15.60 -8.70 7.97
N LYS A 374 -15.79 -9.23 9.18
CA LYS A 374 -16.72 -10.33 9.44
C LYS A 374 -18.16 -9.97 9.10
N SER A 375 -18.57 -8.72 9.34
CA SER A 375 -19.92 -8.23 9.01
C SER A 375 -20.08 -7.88 7.53
N THR A 376 -18.99 -7.49 6.85
CA THR A 376 -18.98 -7.10 5.44
C THR A 376 -18.88 -8.30 4.50
N ILE A 377 -18.13 -9.36 4.90
CA ILE A 377 -17.85 -10.55 4.10
C ILE A 377 -18.68 -11.76 4.52
#